data_1e4959b63f59af89f08cb4ba649a5d7d
#
_entry.id   1e4959b63f59af89f08cb4ba649a5d7d
#
_cell.length_a   1.000
_cell.length_b   1.000
_cell.length_c   1.000
_cell.angle_alpha   90.00
_cell.angle_beta   90.00
_cell.angle_gamma   90.00
#
_symmetry.space_group_name_H-M   'P 1'
#
loop_
_entity.id
_entity.type
_entity.pdbx_description
1 polymer ?
#
loop_
_entity_poly.entity_id
_entity_poly.type
_entity_poly.pdbx_seq_one_letter_code
_entity_poly.pdbx_strand_id
1 'polypeptide(L)'
;MQPSPQLLFHHPAVYCQAMFRKPPGTRKDAPAPIRPTPPVDHDSAKRVTLDRLLSKLGIASRSQAQEWIRAGRVRINQRLVRQPDTWVAWPGDAVTLDDQPLQQGAPRFILFHKPKGLVTTHADEKSRRTIFDVLPPEFTRLHAVGRLDQATSGLLLLTNDTALSSFLTDPMQR
;
A
#
# COMPACT_ATOMS: atom_id res chain seq x y z
N MET A 1 9.35 -11.22 -49.19
CA MET A 1 9.75 -11.38 -47.78
C MET A 1 10.07 -9.99 -47.26
N GLN A 2 9.10 -9.31 -46.64
CA GLN A 2 9.29 -7.98 -46.06
C GLN A 2 9.08 -8.09 -44.55
N PRO A 3 9.93 -7.49 -43.71
CA PRO A 3 9.74 -7.50 -42.25
C PRO A 3 8.70 -6.45 -41.85
N SER A 4 7.80 -6.87 -40.97
CA SER A 4 6.78 -6.04 -40.34
C SER A 4 7.41 -4.91 -39.49
N PRO A 5 6.84 -3.71 -39.47
CA PRO A 5 7.32 -2.64 -38.63
C PRO A 5 6.87 -2.89 -37.19
N GLN A 6 7.84 -3.08 -36.30
CA GLN A 6 7.65 -3.01 -34.87
C GLN A 6 7.35 -1.55 -34.48
N LEU A 7 6.12 -1.27 -34.12
CA LEU A 7 5.71 0.00 -33.50
C LEU A 7 6.24 0.06 -32.06
N LEU A 8 7.41 0.63 -31.89
CA LEU A 8 7.94 1.09 -30.61
C LEU A 8 7.09 2.26 -30.10
N PHE A 9 6.08 1.99 -29.32
CA PHE A 9 5.47 3.03 -28.50
C PHE A 9 6.32 3.23 -27.23
N HIS A 10 7.41 3.99 -27.36
CA HIS A 10 8.09 4.60 -26.24
C HIS A 10 7.34 5.87 -25.87
N HIS A 11 6.35 5.78 -25.00
CA HIS A 11 5.91 6.92 -24.23
C HIS A 11 6.57 6.83 -22.85
N PRO A 12 7.49 7.76 -22.51
CA PRO A 12 8.03 7.81 -21.16
C PRO A 12 6.91 8.22 -20.20
N ALA A 13 6.46 7.30 -19.37
CA ALA A 13 5.66 7.65 -18.21
C ALA A 13 6.57 8.43 -17.25
N VAL A 14 6.42 9.75 -17.22
CA VAL A 14 7.15 10.60 -16.29
C VAL A 14 6.52 10.44 -14.92
N TYR A 15 7.24 9.80 -14.00
CA TYR A 15 6.88 9.76 -12.59
C TYR A 15 7.95 10.47 -11.79
N CYS A 16 7.51 11.36 -10.92
CA CYS A 16 8.38 12.04 -9.97
C CYS A 16 8.27 11.31 -8.61
N GLN A 17 9.35 10.69 -8.20
CA GLN A 17 9.46 10.09 -6.88
C GLN A 17 9.97 11.15 -5.90
N ALA A 18 9.07 11.75 -5.13
CA ALA A 18 9.47 12.62 -4.03
C ALA A 18 10.00 11.74 -2.87
N MET A 19 11.29 11.46 -2.87
CA MET A 19 11.97 10.96 -1.69
C MET A 19 12.18 12.12 -0.73
N PHE A 20 11.58 12.07 0.44
CA PHE A 20 11.95 12.93 1.55
C PHE A 20 13.37 12.55 1.97
N ARG A 21 14.39 13.21 1.39
CA ARG A 21 15.75 13.13 1.89
C ARG A 21 15.81 13.91 3.19
N LYS A 22 16.05 13.20 4.28
CA LYS A 22 16.50 13.82 5.52
C LYS A 22 17.72 14.69 5.21
N PRO A 23 17.79 15.94 5.69
CA PRO A 23 18.99 16.76 5.50
C PRO A 23 20.20 16.06 6.12
N PRO A 24 21.42 16.24 5.57
CA PRO A 24 22.63 15.64 6.11
C PRO A 24 22.92 16.26 7.48
N GLY A 25 22.59 15.54 8.54
CA GLY A 25 22.99 15.88 9.90
C GLY A 25 24.42 15.47 10.14
N THR A 26 25.20 16.40 10.64
CA THR A 26 26.57 16.27 11.12
C THR A 26 26.76 15.05 12.03
N ARG A 27 27.79 14.24 11.70
CA ARG A 27 28.30 13.17 12.56
C ARG A 27 28.80 13.74 13.87
N LYS A 28 28.22 13.28 14.95
CA LYS A 28 28.82 12.95 16.27
C LYS A 28 27.63 12.62 17.17
N ASP A 29 27.48 11.27 17.45
CA ASP A 29 27.25 10.84 18.82
C ASP A 29 26.82 9.37 18.76
N ALA A 30 27.33 8.63 19.74
CA ALA A 30 27.04 7.23 20.00
C ALA A 30 25.53 6.98 20.08
N PRO A 31 25.04 5.75 19.81
CA PRO A 31 23.63 5.43 19.91
C PRO A 31 23.16 5.71 21.35
N ALA A 32 22.24 6.66 21.47
CA ALA A 32 21.59 6.94 22.74
C ALA A 32 20.88 5.67 23.25
N PRO A 33 20.89 5.42 24.58
CA PRO A 33 20.20 4.27 25.14
C PRO A 33 18.73 4.32 24.71
N ILE A 34 18.23 3.17 24.26
CA ILE A 34 16.84 2.96 23.88
C ILE A 34 15.99 3.34 25.09
N ARG A 35 15.36 4.51 25.05
CA ARG A 35 14.35 4.86 26.05
C ARG A 35 13.23 3.83 25.93
N PRO A 36 12.77 3.25 27.07
CA PRO A 36 11.57 2.42 27.03
C PRO A 36 10.45 3.25 26.43
N THR A 37 9.85 2.74 25.36
CA THR A 37 8.65 3.34 24.76
C THR A 37 7.60 3.48 25.87
N PRO A 38 7.00 4.67 26.02
CA PRO A 38 5.92 4.83 26.99
C PRO A 38 4.82 3.80 26.70
N PRO A 39 4.09 3.32 27.70
CA PRO A 39 2.99 2.39 27.49
C PRO A 39 2.04 3.01 26.48
N VAL A 40 1.79 2.28 25.39
CA VAL A 40 0.88 2.69 24.33
C VAL A 40 -0.52 2.75 24.96
N ASP A 41 -1.11 3.93 25.02
CA ASP A 41 -2.49 4.11 25.45
C ASP A 41 -3.38 3.24 24.55
N HIS A 42 -3.91 2.15 25.09
CA HIS A 42 -4.78 1.21 24.39
C HIS A 42 -6.09 1.84 23.91
N ASP A 43 -6.39 3.07 24.31
CA ASP A 43 -7.64 3.76 23.99
C ASP A 43 -7.60 4.50 22.63
N SER A 44 -6.40 4.73 22.06
CA SER A 44 -6.24 5.36 20.74
C SER A 44 -6.00 4.37 19.60
N ALA A 45 -5.88 3.07 19.87
CA ALA A 45 -5.65 2.06 18.87
C ALA A 45 -6.91 1.86 17.99
N LYS A 46 -6.82 2.24 16.73
CA LYS A 46 -7.90 2.01 15.77
C LYS A 46 -8.13 0.52 15.61
N ARG A 47 -9.31 0.02 15.99
CA ARG A 47 -9.70 -1.36 15.75
C ARG A 47 -9.97 -1.58 14.26
N VAL A 48 -9.41 -2.65 13.71
CA VAL A 48 -9.56 -3.05 12.32
C VAL A 48 -9.67 -4.56 12.24
N THR A 49 -10.39 -5.11 11.27
CA THR A 49 -10.41 -6.56 11.06
C THR A 49 -9.08 -7.04 10.48
N LEU A 50 -8.69 -8.26 10.82
CA LEU A 50 -7.39 -8.83 10.50
C LEU A 50 -7.13 -8.88 8.97
N ASP A 51 -8.15 -9.23 8.18
CA ASP A 51 -8.08 -9.22 6.72
C ASP A 51 -7.84 -7.80 6.18
N ARG A 52 -8.50 -6.81 6.78
CA ARG A 52 -8.31 -5.40 6.43
C ARG A 52 -6.94 -4.88 6.85
N LEU A 53 -6.42 -5.32 8.00
CA LEU A 53 -5.09 -4.96 8.45
C LEU A 53 -4.02 -5.39 7.45
N LEU A 54 -4.03 -6.68 7.05
CA LEU A 54 -3.09 -7.22 6.08
C LEU A 54 -3.15 -6.47 4.74
N SER A 55 -4.37 -6.14 4.31
CA SER A 55 -4.58 -5.37 3.08
C SER A 55 -4.09 -3.93 3.22
N LYS A 56 -4.37 -3.25 4.34
CA LYS A 56 -3.91 -1.87 4.60
C LYS A 56 -2.39 -1.76 4.69
N LEU A 57 -1.73 -2.79 5.21
CA LEU A 57 -0.28 -2.86 5.26
C LEU A 57 0.35 -3.20 3.89
N GLY A 58 -0.48 -3.44 2.85
CA GLY A 58 -0.01 -3.78 1.52
C GLY A 58 0.65 -5.16 1.43
N ILE A 59 0.36 -6.06 2.40
CA ILE A 59 0.96 -7.40 2.49
C ILE A 59 0.24 -8.37 1.56
N ALA A 60 -1.09 -8.27 1.48
CA ALA A 60 -1.93 -9.13 0.65
C ALA A 60 -3.20 -8.39 0.20
N SER A 61 -3.86 -8.87 -0.87
CA SER A 61 -5.25 -8.51 -1.14
C SER A 61 -6.16 -9.03 -0.02
N ARG A 62 -7.38 -8.49 0.13
CA ARG A 62 -8.31 -8.99 1.16
C ARG A 62 -8.63 -10.47 1.00
N SER A 63 -8.85 -10.93 -0.23
CA SER A 63 -9.13 -12.35 -0.52
C SER A 63 -7.95 -13.22 -0.12
N GLN A 64 -6.74 -12.86 -0.50
CA GLN A 64 -5.53 -13.58 -0.15
C GLN A 64 -5.26 -13.56 1.36
N ALA A 65 -5.49 -12.43 2.03
CA ALA A 65 -5.40 -12.34 3.48
C ALA A 65 -6.38 -13.31 4.16
N GLN A 66 -7.61 -13.38 3.69
CA GLN A 66 -8.62 -14.32 4.23
C GLN A 66 -8.18 -15.78 4.07
N GLU A 67 -7.59 -16.14 2.93
CA GLU A 67 -7.04 -17.49 2.72
C GLU A 67 -5.93 -17.81 3.71
N TRP A 68 -4.96 -16.89 3.87
CA TRP A 68 -3.85 -17.10 4.81
C TRP A 68 -4.30 -17.19 6.26
N ILE A 69 -5.28 -16.38 6.67
CA ILE A 69 -5.85 -16.43 8.02
C ILE A 69 -6.55 -17.78 8.25
N ARG A 70 -7.39 -18.23 7.30
CA ARG A 70 -8.07 -19.54 7.41
C ARG A 70 -7.08 -20.70 7.43
N ALA A 71 -5.98 -20.60 6.70
CA ALA A 71 -4.88 -21.56 6.71
C ALA A 71 -4.10 -21.57 8.03
N GLY A 72 -4.35 -20.62 8.95
CA GLY A 72 -3.68 -20.56 10.25
C GLY A 72 -2.25 -20.04 10.19
N ARG A 73 -1.95 -19.19 9.22
CA ARG A 73 -0.61 -18.56 9.07
C ARG A 73 -0.44 -17.32 9.91
N VAL A 74 -1.53 -16.80 10.52
CA VAL A 74 -1.54 -15.52 11.23
C VAL A 74 -1.76 -15.74 12.72
N ARG A 75 -0.98 -15.02 13.55
CA ARG A 75 -1.12 -14.99 15.00
C ARG A 75 -1.32 -13.55 15.48
N ILE A 76 -2.13 -13.39 16.51
CA ILE A 76 -2.29 -12.14 17.26
C ILE A 76 -1.86 -12.41 18.70
N ASN A 77 -0.89 -11.66 19.21
CA ASN A 77 -0.35 -11.84 20.56
C ASN A 77 0.02 -13.33 20.82
N GLN A 78 0.70 -13.95 19.84
CA GLN A 78 1.14 -15.35 19.82
C GLN A 78 0.00 -16.39 19.71
N ARG A 79 -1.27 -15.97 19.70
CA ARG A 79 -2.41 -16.88 19.54
C ARG A 79 -2.77 -17.03 18.07
N LEU A 80 -2.92 -18.27 17.64
CA LEU A 80 -3.34 -18.60 16.27
C LEU A 80 -4.75 -18.11 16.01
N VAL A 81 -4.95 -17.40 14.87
CA VAL A 81 -6.26 -16.90 14.45
C VAL A 81 -6.61 -17.46 13.09
N ARG A 82 -7.86 -17.93 12.94
CA ARG A 82 -8.40 -18.49 11.68
C ARG A 82 -9.62 -17.73 11.15
N GLN A 83 -10.10 -16.74 11.90
CA GLN A 83 -11.26 -15.93 11.50
C GLN A 83 -10.79 -14.60 10.93
N PRO A 84 -11.06 -14.31 9.65
CA PRO A 84 -10.57 -13.09 8.97
C PRO A 84 -11.13 -11.79 9.55
N ASP A 85 -12.34 -11.84 10.11
CA ASP A 85 -13.06 -10.73 10.73
C ASP A 85 -12.68 -10.46 12.20
N THR A 86 -11.67 -11.19 12.73
CA THR A 86 -11.15 -10.94 14.08
C THR A 86 -10.64 -9.50 14.19
N TRP A 87 -11.11 -8.81 15.21
CA TRP A 87 -10.70 -7.43 15.49
C TRP A 87 -9.30 -7.37 16.12
N VAL A 88 -8.51 -6.43 15.63
CA VAL A 88 -7.13 -6.17 16.04
C VAL A 88 -6.99 -4.70 16.40
N ALA A 89 -6.36 -4.42 17.52
CA ALA A 89 -5.99 -3.06 17.93
C ALA A 89 -4.58 -2.74 17.40
N TRP A 90 -4.51 -2.18 16.22
CA TRP A 90 -3.22 -1.89 15.58
C TRP A 90 -2.81 -0.42 15.81
N PRO A 91 -1.54 -0.16 16.20
CA PRO A 91 -0.37 -1.07 16.32
C PRO A 91 -0.18 -1.71 17.71
N GLY A 92 -1.17 -1.65 18.61
CA GLY A 92 -1.06 -2.16 19.97
C GLY A 92 -0.91 -3.69 20.07
N ASP A 93 -1.61 -4.44 19.21
CA ASP A 93 -1.50 -5.89 19.17
C ASP A 93 -0.29 -6.33 18.31
N ALA A 94 0.46 -7.32 18.80
CA ALA A 94 1.53 -7.95 18.05
C ALA A 94 0.92 -8.96 17.06
N VAL A 95 1.03 -8.67 15.76
CA VAL A 95 0.55 -9.57 14.70
C VAL A 95 1.73 -10.14 13.95
N THR A 96 1.71 -11.46 13.72
CA THR A 96 2.71 -12.16 12.92
C THR A 96 2.05 -12.91 11.76
N LEU A 97 2.75 -13.00 10.64
CA LEU A 97 2.44 -13.86 9.49
C LEU A 97 3.62 -14.79 9.29
N ASP A 98 3.37 -16.13 9.32
CA ASP A 98 4.42 -17.15 9.26
C ASP A 98 5.55 -16.88 10.28
N ASP A 99 5.17 -16.56 11.51
CA ASP A 99 6.04 -16.21 12.62
C ASP A 99 6.89 -14.93 12.42
N GLN A 100 6.73 -14.22 11.32
CA GLN A 100 7.39 -12.93 11.08
C GLN A 100 6.48 -11.78 11.56
N PRO A 101 7.01 -10.86 12.38
CA PRO A 101 6.20 -9.74 12.87
C PRO A 101 5.80 -8.81 11.73
N LEU A 102 4.52 -8.42 11.71
CA LEU A 102 4.06 -7.41 10.78
C LEU A 102 4.60 -6.05 11.18
N GLN A 103 5.15 -5.35 10.22
CA GLN A 103 5.61 -3.98 10.40
C GLN A 103 4.84 -3.06 9.45
N GLN A 104 4.49 -1.90 9.92
CA GLN A 104 3.98 -0.85 9.05
C GLN A 104 5.15 -0.37 8.19
N GLY A 105 5.09 -0.64 6.89
CA GLY A 105 6.06 -0.10 5.94
C GLY A 105 6.08 1.42 5.97
N ALA A 106 7.20 2.03 5.62
CA ALA A 106 7.27 3.48 5.48
C ALA A 106 6.19 3.98 4.51
N PRO A 107 5.54 5.12 4.80
CA PRO A 107 4.61 5.73 3.86
C PRO A 107 5.30 5.98 2.52
N ARG A 108 4.68 5.52 1.46
CA ARG A 108 5.14 5.71 0.09
C ARG A 108 4.04 6.35 -0.73
N PHE A 109 4.41 7.27 -1.59
CA PHE A 109 3.50 7.84 -2.57
C PHE A 109 4.25 8.16 -3.85
N ILE A 110 3.55 8.08 -4.96
CA ILE A 110 4.03 8.52 -6.26
C ILE A 110 2.97 9.36 -6.96
N LEU A 111 3.43 10.31 -7.72
CA LEU A 111 2.61 11.07 -8.66
C LEU A 111 2.78 10.41 -10.04
N PHE A 112 1.68 9.89 -10.56
CA PHE A 112 1.65 9.19 -11.84
C PHE A 112 0.84 10.00 -12.86
N HIS A 113 1.45 10.34 -13.97
CA HIS A 113 0.70 10.89 -15.09
C HIS A 113 0.04 9.73 -15.85
N LYS A 114 -1.23 9.49 -15.54
CA LYS A 114 -2.01 8.43 -16.19
C LYS A 114 -2.24 8.78 -17.67
N PRO A 115 -1.82 7.96 -18.62
CA PRO A 115 -2.18 8.14 -20.01
C PRO A 115 -3.62 7.69 -20.27
N LYS A 116 -4.20 8.11 -21.40
CA LYS A 116 -5.47 7.57 -21.89
C LYS A 116 -5.34 6.07 -22.20
N GLY A 117 -6.44 5.34 -22.13
CA GLY A 117 -6.51 3.92 -22.47
C GLY A 117 -6.33 2.96 -21.31
N LEU A 118 -5.86 3.42 -20.13
CA LEU A 118 -5.71 2.60 -18.94
C LEU A 118 -6.87 2.78 -17.98
N VAL A 119 -7.27 1.71 -17.30
CA VAL A 119 -8.26 1.76 -16.21
C VAL A 119 -7.57 1.87 -14.85
N THR A 120 -8.20 2.60 -13.91
CA THR A 120 -7.68 2.82 -12.56
C THR A 120 -8.17 1.70 -11.63
N THR A 121 -7.66 0.49 -11.79
CA THR A 121 -8.00 -0.68 -10.95
C THR A 121 -6.84 -1.66 -10.89
N HIS A 122 -6.77 -2.46 -9.82
CA HIS A 122 -5.79 -3.56 -9.71
C HIS A 122 -6.17 -4.78 -10.56
N ALA A 123 -7.46 -5.02 -10.73
CA ALA A 123 -7.97 -6.10 -11.54
C ALA A 123 -9.15 -5.58 -12.37
N ASP A 124 -9.24 -6.00 -13.62
CA ASP A 124 -10.33 -5.65 -14.51
C ASP A 124 -10.99 -6.90 -15.05
N GLU A 125 -12.30 -7.03 -14.82
CA GLU A 125 -13.10 -8.19 -15.26
C GLU A 125 -13.19 -8.29 -16.80
N LYS A 126 -12.98 -7.18 -17.49
CA LYS A 126 -13.01 -7.08 -18.96
C LYS A 126 -11.62 -7.20 -19.60
N SER A 127 -10.60 -7.60 -18.84
CA SER A 127 -9.21 -7.74 -19.30
C SER A 127 -8.64 -6.49 -19.99
N ARG A 128 -9.13 -5.29 -19.63
CA ARG A 128 -8.56 -4.03 -20.12
C ARG A 128 -7.25 -3.74 -19.40
N ARG A 129 -6.34 -3.07 -20.08
CA ARG A 129 -5.07 -2.66 -19.46
C ARG A 129 -5.31 -1.71 -18.29
N THR A 130 -4.65 -1.98 -17.19
CA THR A 130 -4.72 -1.20 -15.96
C THR A 130 -3.51 -0.28 -15.82
N ILE A 131 -3.57 0.66 -14.89
CA ILE A 131 -2.40 1.49 -14.54
C ILE A 131 -1.27 0.63 -13.96
N PHE A 132 -1.57 -0.48 -13.30
CA PHE A 132 -0.57 -1.36 -12.68
C PHE A 132 0.18 -2.23 -13.69
N ASP A 133 -0.35 -2.40 -14.91
CA ASP A 133 0.34 -3.11 -16.00
C ASP A 133 1.50 -2.30 -16.60
N VAL A 134 1.56 -1.00 -16.31
CA VAL A 134 2.58 -0.09 -16.84
C VAL A 134 3.48 0.49 -15.75
N LEU A 135 3.14 0.27 -14.49
CA LEU A 135 3.94 0.70 -13.35
C LEU A 135 5.04 -0.33 -13.05
N PRO A 136 6.22 0.13 -12.58
CA PRO A 136 7.24 -0.77 -12.05
C PRO A 136 6.69 -1.67 -10.93
N PRO A 137 7.20 -2.93 -10.80
CA PRO A 137 6.68 -3.90 -9.85
C PRO A 137 6.66 -3.43 -8.39
N GLU A 138 7.59 -2.57 -8.00
CA GLU A 138 7.66 -2.00 -6.64
C GLU A 138 6.47 -1.09 -6.29
N PHE A 139 5.72 -0.61 -7.30
CA PHE A 139 4.55 0.26 -7.10
C PHE A 139 3.22 -0.46 -7.23
N THR A 140 3.22 -1.73 -7.60
CA THR A 140 1.97 -2.51 -7.77
C THR A 140 1.20 -2.72 -6.47
N ARG A 141 1.86 -2.53 -5.32
CA ARG A 141 1.22 -2.59 -3.98
C ARG A 141 0.63 -1.26 -3.53
N LEU A 142 0.85 -0.17 -4.26
CA LEU A 142 0.19 1.10 -3.99
C LEU A 142 -1.25 1.05 -4.49
N HIS A 143 -2.10 1.88 -3.92
CA HIS A 143 -3.47 2.07 -4.40
C HIS A 143 -3.66 3.51 -4.87
N ALA A 144 -4.53 3.67 -5.85
CA ALA A 144 -4.84 4.97 -6.41
C ALA A 144 -5.72 5.77 -5.44
N VAL A 145 -5.39 7.04 -5.24
CA VAL A 145 -6.21 8.01 -4.51
C VAL A 145 -7.21 8.62 -5.49
N GLY A 146 -8.43 8.10 -5.46
CA GLY A 146 -9.44 8.39 -6.47
C GLY A 146 -9.21 7.62 -7.77
N ARG A 147 -9.95 7.98 -8.80
CA ARG A 147 -9.90 7.32 -10.10
C ARG A 147 -10.02 8.34 -11.23
N LEU A 148 -9.35 8.05 -12.32
CA LEU A 148 -9.55 8.69 -13.62
C LEU A 148 -10.11 7.66 -14.60
N ASP A 149 -11.07 8.08 -15.41
CA ASP A 149 -11.67 7.21 -16.42
C ASP A 149 -10.66 6.75 -17.47
N GLN A 150 -10.99 5.68 -18.18
CA GLN A 150 -10.12 5.11 -19.19
C GLN A 150 -9.73 6.13 -20.29
N ALA A 151 -10.69 6.95 -20.71
CA ALA A 151 -10.49 7.97 -21.73
C ALA A 151 -9.77 9.23 -21.24
N THR A 152 -9.58 9.37 -19.92
CA THR A 152 -9.00 10.54 -19.28
C THR A 152 -7.51 10.35 -19.06
N SER A 153 -6.71 11.37 -19.36
CA SER A 153 -5.31 11.49 -18.94
C SER A 153 -5.18 12.55 -17.85
N GLY A 154 -4.22 12.41 -16.96
CA GLY A 154 -3.98 13.39 -15.90
C GLY A 154 -3.20 12.85 -14.73
N LEU A 155 -3.04 13.70 -13.72
CA LEU A 155 -2.33 13.37 -12.49
C LEU A 155 -3.15 12.42 -11.63
N LEU A 156 -2.53 11.33 -11.20
CA LEU A 156 -3.06 10.35 -10.27
C LEU A 156 -2.06 10.13 -9.15
N LEU A 157 -2.50 10.29 -7.91
CA LEU A 157 -1.71 9.96 -6.73
C LEU A 157 -1.89 8.48 -6.40
N LEU A 158 -0.79 7.77 -6.18
CA LEU A 158 -0.81 6.41 -5.63
C LEU A 158 -0.06 6.39 -4.31
N THR A 159 -0.58 5.64 -3.33
CA THR A 159 0.02 5.54 -2.00
C THR A 159 -0.27 4.18 -1.34
N ASN A 160 0.54 3.80 -0.35
CA ASN A 160 0.24 2.71 0.59
C ASN A 160 -0.38 3.23 1.89
N ASP A 161 -0.52 4.56 2.05
CA ASP A 161 -1.14 5.17 3.22
C ASP A 161 -2.65 5.32 3.01
N THR A 162 -3.42 4.41 3.62
CA THR A 162 -4.88 4.42 3.53
C THR A 162 -5.53 5.57 4.31
N ALA A 163 -4.85 6.13 5.32
CA ALA A 163 -5.35 7.28 6.05
C ALA A 163 -5.26 8.54 5.19
N LEU A 164 -4.11 8.74 4.53
CA LEU A 164 -3.93 9.80 3.56
C LEU A 164 -4.93 9.68 2.40
N SER A 165 -5.09 8.48 1.85
CA SER A 165 -6.06 8.24 0.77
C SER A 165 -7.49 8.59 1.19
N SER A 166 -7.91 8.15 2.38
CA SER A 166 -9.24 8.45 2.91
C SER A 166 -9.43 9.94 3.13
N PHE A 167 -8.44 10.63 3.72
CA PHE A 167 -8.49 12.07 3.94
C PHE A 167 -8.67 12.85 2.63
N LEU A 168 -7.88 12.51 1.60
CA LEU A 168 -7.92 13.19 0.30
C LEU A 168 -9.18 12.90 -0.52
N THR A 169 -9.86 11.78 -0.27
CA THR A 169 -11.08 11.39 -0.99
C THR A 169 -12.37 11.67 -0.22
N ASP A 170 -12.26 12.15 1.02
CA ASP A 170 -13.41 12.47 1.86
C ASP A 170 -14.08 13.76 1.36
N PRO A 171 -15.36 13.73 0.95
CA PRO A 171 -16.09 14.91 0.50
C PRO A 171 -16.23 15.99 1.58
N MET A 172 -16.14 15.60 2.86
CA MET A 172 -16.30 16.51 4.01
C MET A 172 -15.03 17.31 4.32
N GLN A 173 -13.92 17.01 3.66
CA GLN A 173 -12.63 17.70 3.85
C GLN A 173 -12.42 18.86 2.85
N ARG A 174 -13.46 19.27 2.13
CA ARG A 174 -13.41 20.36 1.16
C ARG A 174 -13.75 21.69 1.79
#